data_cb21b91bfccbb495b5b579e8616add67
#
_entry.id   cb21b91bfccbb495b5b579e8616add67
#
_cell.length_a   1.000
_cell.length_b   1.000
_cell.length_c   1.000
_cell.angle_alpha   90.00
_cell.angle_beta   90.00
_cell.angle_gamma   90.00
#
_symmetry.space_group_name_H-M   'P 1'
#
loop_
_entity.id
_entity.type
_entity.pdbx_description
1 polymer ?
#
loop_
_entity_poly.entity_id
_entity_poly.type
_entity_poly.pdbx_seq_one_letter_code
_entity_poly.pdbx_strand_id
1 'polypeptide(L)'
;MKTALLLVDIQNDFITGSLPVPDGAAIIDPVNRCMTDYEYVIATQDWHPATHFSFHTSHPGRKPFESIERDGKSQTLWPPHCVQASDGAALHPRLDTAPIAAIFRKGIHPDIDSYSAFFDNLRRRQTGLDGYLRGLGIGRLTIAGLAADYCVYYTIKDALSLGYEVTLSERLTRPISPEDFERQKRELAAHPAFTLTD
;
A
#
# COMPACT_ATOMS: atom_id res chain seq x y z
N MET A 1 -14.29 9.77 -17.20
CA MET A 1 -14.16 9.16 -15.87
C MET A 1 -13.31 10.08 -15.02
N LYS A 2 -13.65 10.26 -13.75
CA LYS A 2 -12.84 11.05 -12.81
C LYS A 2 -11.57 10.28 -12.42
N THR A 3 -10.53 11.02 -12.05
CA THR A 3 -9.23 10.47 -11.61
C THR A 3 -9.01 10.82 -10.13
N ALA A 4 -8.46 9.88 -9.35
CA ALA A 4 -7.99 10.12 -7.99
C ALA A 4 -6.52 9.75 -7.83
N LEU A 5 -5.85 10.42 -6.90
CA LEU A 5 -4.55 10.00 -6.37
C LEU A 5 -4.76 9.13 -5.13
N LEU A 6 -4.25 7.92 -5.16
CA LEU A 6 -4.26 6.99 -4.04
C LEU A 6 -2.86 6.88 -3.44
N LEU A 7 -2.72 7.38 -2.21
CA LEU A 7 -1.48 7.35 -1.44
C LEU A 7 -1.46 6.09 -0.57
N VAL A 8 -0.57 5.16 -0.86
CA VAL A 8 -0.48 3.89 -0.16
C VAL A 8 0.58 3.98 0.93
N ASP A 9 0.15 3.90 2.18
CA ASP A 9 0.96 3.62 3.38
C ASP A 9 2.22 4.50 3.54
N ILE A 10 2.11 5.82 3.35
CA ILE A 10 3.22 6.76 3.60
C ILE A 10 3.30 7.03 5.11
N GLN A 11 3.71 6.02 5.87
CA GLN A 11 3.73 5.97 7.33
C GLN A 11 5.15 5.97 7.89
N ASN A 12 5.30 6.37 9.16
CA ASN A 12 6.60 6.49 9.80
C ASN A 12 7.40 5.18 9.77
N ASP A 13 6.76 4.04 10.02
CA ASP A 13 7.46 2.75 10.06
C ASP A 13 8.06 2.36 8.69
N PHE A 14 7.44 2.77 7.59
CA PHE A 14 7.95 2.51 6.24
C PHE A 14 8.99 3.55 5.77
N ILE A 15 9.20 4.64 6.52
CA ILE A 15 10.19 5.68 6.19
C ILE A 15 11.44 5.56 7.05
N THR A 16 11.28 5.61 8.38
CA THR A 16 12.40 5.63 9.34
C THR A 16 12.19 4.71 10.54
N GLY A 17 11.05 4.01 10.59
CA GLY A 17 10.67 3.20 11.74
C GLY A 17 11.10 1.73 11.63
N SER A 18 10.22 0.80 12.00
CA SER A 18 10.55 -0.62 12.21
C SER A 18 10.68 -1.44 10.91
N LEU A 19 10.16 -0.96 9.80
CA LEU A 19 10.22 -1.63 8.48
C LEU A 19 10.54 -0.60 7.37
N PRO A 20 11.71 0.08 7.43
CA PRO A 20 12.02 1.15 6.51
C PRO A 20 12.25 0.64 5.08
N VAL A 21 11.59 1.28 4.13
CA VAL A 21 11.80 1.05 2.70
C VAL A 21 13.03 1.86 2.26
N PRO A 22 14.00 1.27 1.53
CA PRO A 22 15.15 2.00 1.01
C PRO A 22 14.71 3.24 0.23
N ASP A 23 15.31 4.40 0.52
CA ASP A 23 14.96 5.70 -0.08
C ASP A 23 13.48 6.10 0.05
N GLY A 24 12.71 5.50 0.94
CA GLY A 24 11.28 5.77 1.12
C GLY A 24 10.96 7.25 1.34
N ALA A 25 11.81 7.98 2.06
CA ALA A 25 11.63 9.41 2.30
C ALA A 25 11.71 10.27 1.03
N ALA A 26 12.35 9.79 -0.03
CA ALA A 26 12.54 10.54 -1.28
C ALA A 26 11.24 10.76 -2.05
N ILE A 27 10.18 9.97 -1.78
CA ILE A 27 8.89 10.13 -2.46
C ILE A 27 8.04 11.26 -1.87
N ILE A 28 8.29 11.71 -0.64
CA ILE A 28 7.36 12.59 0.11
C ILE A 28 7.18 13.93 -0.61
N ASP A 29 8.26 14.62 -0.95
CA ASP A 29 8.16 15.92 -1.62
C ASP A 29 7.59 15.82 -3.05
N PRO A 30 7.95 14.80 -3.89
CA PRO A 30 7.25 14.52 -5.14
C PRO A 30 5.75 14.26 -4.97
N VAL A 31 5.35 13.46 -3.97
CA VAL A 31 3.94 13.19 -3.68
C VAL A 31 3.20 14.46 -3.26
N ASN A 32 3.76 15.26 -2.36
CA ASN A 32 3.15 16.54 -1.95
C ASN A 32 2.90 17.46 -3.15
N ARG A 33 3.86 17.56 -4.07
CA ARG A 33 3.66 18.33 -5.30
C ARG A 33 2.60 17.73 -6.21
N CYS A 34 2.61 16.41 -6.37
CA CYS A 34 1.66 15.71 -7.23
C CYS A 34 0.20 15.86 -6.75
N MET A 35 -0.03 15.93 -5.43
CA MET A 35 -1.38 16.08 -4.87
C MET A 35 -2.13 17.30 -5.40
N THR A 36 -1.44 18.38 -5.76
CA THR A 36 -2.07 19.61 -6.27
C THR A 36 -2.78 19.44 -7.61
N ASP A 37 -2.47 18.37 -8.34
CA ASP A 37 -3.04 18.09 -9.65
C ASP A 37 -4.34 17.26 -9.58
N TYR A 38 -4.78 16.87 -8.35
CA TYR A 38 -5.91 15.98 -8.15
C TYR A 38 -7.02 16.62 -7.30
N GLU A 39 -8.27 16.52 -7.77
CA GLU A 39 -9.45 16.88 -7.00
C GLU A 39 -9.69 15.89 -5.85
N TYR A 40 -9.33 14.63 -6.04
CA TYR A 40 -9.54 13.56 -5.07
C TYR A 40 -8.21 12.92 -4.67
N VAL A 41 -7.81 13.13 -3.42
CA VAL A 41 -6.65 12.48 -2.79
C VAL A 41 -7.15 11.57 -1.68
N ILE A 42 -6.82 10.30 -1.77
CA ILE A 42 -7.20 9.28 -0.79
C ILE A 42 -5.92 8.63 -0.26
N ALA A 43 -5.87 8.32 1.02
CA ALA A 43 -4.74 7.62 1.61
C ALA A 43 -5.15 6.26 2.19
N THR A 44 -4.17 5.37 2.34
CA THR A 44 -4.29 4.18 3.18
C THR A 44 -3.35 4.24 4.38
N GLN A 45 -3.67 3.46 5.38
CA GLN A 45 -2.80 3.17 6.52
C GLN A 45 -2.86 1.66 6.80
N ASP A 46 -1.68 1.02 6.86
CA ASP A 46 -1.53 -0.23 7.59
C ASP A 46 -1.83 0.06 9.07
N TRP A 47 -2.68 -0.81 9.68
CA TRP A 47 -3.19 -0.56 11.03
C TRP A 47 -3.34 -1.86 11.80
N HIS A 48 -2.21 -2.46 12.14
CA HIS A 48 -2.14 -3.80 12.68
C HIS A 48 -2.37 -3.84 14.20
N PRO A 49 -3.22 -4.76 14.70
CA PRO A 49 -3.18 -5.08 16.14
C PRO A 49 -1.80 -5.58 16.55
N ALA A 50 -1.39 -5.33 17.79
CA ALA A 50 -0.06 -5.69 18.29
C ALA A 50 0.25 -7.20 18.20
N THR A 51 -0.77 -8.04 18.13
CA THR A 51 -0.66 -9.51 17.99
C THR A 51 -0.97 -9.99 16.59
N HIS A 52 -0.76 -9.11 15.58
CA HIS A 52 -1.10 -9.45 14.21
C HIS A 52 -0.34 -10.69 13.72
N PHE A 53 -1.07 -11.54 13.00
CA PHE A 53 -0.56 -12.83 12.49
C PHE A 53 0.69 -12.69 11.60
N SER A 54 0.81 -11.62 10.80
CA SER A 54 1.96 -11.42 9.92
C SER A 54 3.25 -11.05 10.66
N PHE A 55 3.20 -10.78 11.96
CA PHE A 55 4.40 -10.45 12.72
C PHE A 55 5.17 -11.71 13.12
N HIS A 56 6.49 -11.70 12.93
CA HIS A 56 7.34 -12.80 13.36
C HIS A 56 7.20 -13.10 14.86
N THR A 57 6.93 -12.07 15.66
CA THR A 57 6.72 -12.19 17.13
C THR A 57 5.49 -12.99 17.51
N SER A 58 4.53 -13.14 16.61
CA SER A 58 3.35 -14.00 16.79
C SER A 58 3.63 -15.48 16.53
N HIS A 59 4.87 -15.83 16.13
CA HIS A 59 5.30 -17.20 15.79
C HIS A 59 6.57 -17.55 16.56
N PRO A 60 6.48 -18.29 17.69
CA PRO A 60 7.64 -18.65 18.51
C PRO A 60 8.79 -19.26 17.71
N GLY A 61 10.00 -18.73 17.87
CA GLY A 61 11.20 -19.20 17.20
C GLY A 61 11.42 -18.72 15.77
N ARG A 62 10.49 -17.96 15.19
CA ARG A 62 10.61 -17.38 13.85
C ARG A 62 11.33 -16.04 13.86
N LYS A 63 11.97 -15.73 12.74
CA LYS A 63 12.68 -14.46 12.50
C LYS A 63 11.94 -13.60 11.49
N PRO A 64 12.18 -12.27 11.48
CA PRO A 64 11.69 -11.40 10.43
C PRO A 64 12.14 -11.90 9.05
N PHE A 65 11.26 -11.71 8.05
CA PHE A 65 11.45 -12.06 6.64
C PHE A 65 11.44 -13.56 6.33
N GLU A 66 11.29 -14.44 7.33
CA GLU A 66 10.94 -15.83 7.05
C GLU A 66 9.54 -15.91 6.48
N SER A 67 9.27 -16.97 5.72
CA SER A 67 7.93 -17.23 5.20
C SER A 67 7.31 -18.45 5.88
N ILE A 68 6.00 -18.39 6.03
CA ILE A 68 5.17 -19.53 6.43
C ILE A 68 4.09 -19.77 5.39
N GLU A 69 3.58 -20.98 5.31
CA GLU A 69 2.42 -21.28 4.48
C GLU A 69 1.15 -21.18 5.31
N ARG A 70 0.14 -20.49 4.78
CA ARG A 70 -1.19 -20.41 5.35
C ARG A 70 -2.26 -20.37 4.26
N ASP A 71 -3.25 -21.24 4.39
CA ASP A 71 -4.37 -21.34 3.44
C ASP A 71 -3.92 -21.46 1.97
N GLY A 72 -2.81 -22.21 1.74
CA GLY A 72 -2.22 -22.41 0.41
C GLY A 72 -1.47 -21.21 -0.17
N LYS A 73 -1.18 -20.20 0.65
CA LYS A 73 -0.39 -19.02 0.26
C LYS A 73 0.82 -18.83 1.16
N SER A 74 1.91 -18.39 0.55
CA SER A 74 3.08 -17.94 1.29
C SER A 74 2.82 -16.60 1.95
N GLN A 75 3.10 -16.51 3.26
CA GLN A 75 3.04 -15.28 4.05
C GLN A 75 4.43 -14.96 4.59
N THR A 76 4.93 -13.79 4.25
CA THR A 76 6.15 -13.25 4.83
C THR A 76 5.87 -12.79 6.26
N LEU A 77 6.77 -13.17 7.18
CA LEU A 77 6.72 -12.71 8.56
C LEU A 77 7.51 -11.41 8.73
N TRP A 78 6.81 -10.36 9.08
CA TRP A 78 7.36 -9.03 9.21
C TRP A 78 7.84 -8.71 10.63
N PRO A 79 8.77 -7.76 10.82
CA PRO A 79 8.90 -7.08 12.10
C PRO A 79 7.55 -6.45 12.48
N PRO A 80 7.21 -6.33 13.77
CA PRO A 80 6.05 -5.52 14.17
C PRO A 80 6.18 -4.10 13.61
N HIS A 81 5.19 -3.68 12.84
CA HIS A 81 5.13 -2.37 12.19
C HIS A 81 3.70 -1.87 12.12
N CYS A 82 3.54 -0.58 11.97
CA CYS A 82 2.24 0.10 11.84
C CYS A 82 1.22 -0.39 12.89
N VAL A 83 1.69 -0.63 14.12
CA VAL A 83 0.84 -1.07 15.22
C VAL A 83 -0.17 0.03 15.54
N GLN A 84 -1.42 -0.38 15.72
CA GLN A 84 -2.54 0.53 15.96
C GLN A 84 -2.22 1.57 17.04
N ALA A 85 -2.50 2.84 16.73
CA ALA A 85 -2.28 4.00 17.61
C ALA A 85 -0.82 4.27 18.01
N SER A 86 0.18 3.58 17.40
CA SER A 86 1.58 3.92 17.59
C SER A 86 2.02 5.08 16.69
N ASP A 87 3.14 5.73 17.02
CA ASP A 87 3.77 6.73 16.16
C ASP A 87 4.20 6.12 14.82
N GLY A 88 4.61 4.84 14.82
CA GLY A 88 4.97 4.10 13.61
C GLY A 88 3.83 3.99 12.60
N ALA A 89 2.59 3.84 13.08
CA ALA A 89 1.39 3.77 12.24
C ALA A 89 0.88 5.14 11.77
N ALA A 90 1.39 6.25 12.30
CA ALA A 90 1.00 7.57 11.85
C ALA A 90 1.50 7.85 10.42
N LEU A 91 0.74 8.65 9.66
CA LEU A 91 1.23 9.21 8.40
C LEU A 91 2.46 10.07 8.69
N HIS A 92 3.43 10.03 7.78
CA HIS A 92 4.70 10.73 7.98
C HIS A 92 4.48 12.25 8.09
N PRO A 93 5.10 12.96 9.06
CA PRO A 93 4.82 14.37 9.37
C PRO A 93 5.18 15.35 8.24
N ARG A 94 6.04 14.95 7.29
CA ARG A 94 6.32 15.75 6.09
C ARG A 94 5.31 15.56 4.97
N LEU A 95 4.41 14.57 5.07
CA LEU A 95 3.32 14.42 4.11
C LEU A 95 2.28 15.50 4.39
N ASP A 96 1.91 16.27 3.37
CA ASP A 96 0.78 17.20 3.49
C ASP A 96 -0.52 16.41 3.54
N THR A 97 -1.17 16.41 4.69
CA THR A 97 -2.42 15.67 4.89
C THR A 97 -3.67 16.50 4.63
N ALA A 98 -3.53 17.82 4.42
CA ALA A 98 -4.68 18.71 4.22
C ALA A 98 -5.52 18.37 2.97
N PRO A 99 -4.93 17.94 1.82
CA PRO A 99 -5.70 17.55 0.65
C PRO A 99 -6.38 16.17 0.77
N ILE A 100 -6.03 15.34 1.78
CA ILE A 100 -6.52 13.96 1.88
C ILE A 100 -7.98 13.95 2.31
N ALA A 101 -8.88 13.54 1.40
CA ALA A 101 -10.32 13.51 1.62
C ALA A 101 -10.79 12.32 2.47
N ALA A 102 -10.06 11.18 2.42
CA ALA A 102 -10.39 9.98 3.19
C ALA A 102 -9.14 9.12 3.44
N ILE A 103 -9.15 8.41 4.57
CA ILE A 103 -8.10 7.44 4.92
C ILE A 103 -8.74 6.08 5.13
N PHE A 104 -8.25 5.06 4.43
CA PHE A 104 -8.70 3.68 4.54
C PHE A 104 -7.66 2.86 5.29
N ARG A 105 -8.05 2.30 6.43
CA ARG A 105 -7.20 1.41 7.20
C ARG A 105 -7.29 -0.01 6.69
N LYS A 106 -6.15 -0.67 6.54
CA LYS A 106 -6.03 -2.08 6.14
C LYS A 106 -5.22 -2.88 7.16
N GLY A 107 -5.22 -4.21 7.06
CA GLY A 107 -4.52 -5.05 8.01
C GLY A 107 -5.07 -4.97 9.45
N ILE A 108 -6.34 -4.59 9.62
CA ILE A 108 -6.98 -4.37 10.93
C ILE A 108 -7.39 -5.67 11.64
N HIS A 109 -7.41 -6.78 10.92
CA HIS A 109 -7.84 -8.07 11.45
C HIS A 109 -6.61 -8.88 11.89
N PRO A 110 -6.61 -9.43 13.13
CA PRO A 110 -5.41 -10.08 13.68
C PRO A 110 -5.02 -11.38 12.97
N ASP A 111 -5.94 -11.97 12.23
CA ASP A 111 -5.84 -13.31 11.64
C ASP A 111 -5.44 -13.32 10.15
N ILE A 112 -5.38 -12.17 9.50
CA ILE A 112 -5.12 -12.09 8.06
C ILE A 112 -4.42 -10.78 7.70
N ASP A 113 -3.41 -10.87 6.85
CA ASP A 113 -2.68 -9.72 6.34
C ASP A 113 -3.38 -9.06 5.14
N SER A 114 -3.03 -7.80 4.85
CA SER A 114 -3.63 -7.01 3.79
C SER A 114 -2.58 -6.12 3.14
N TYR A 115 -2.02 -6.56 2.03
CA TYR A 115 -1.15 -5.70 1.23
C TYR A 115 -1.95 -4.70 0.41
N SER A 116 -3.00 -5.17 -0.26
CA SER A 116 -3.84 -4.32 -1.11
C SER A 116 -4.66 -3.31 -0.30
N ALA A 117 -4.82 -2.10 -0.86
CA ALA A 117 -5.76 -1.10 -0.37
C ALA A 117 -7.23 -1.55 -0.47
N PHE A 118 -7.55 -2.58 -1.27
CA PHE A 118 -8.92 -3.01 -1.53
C PHE A 118 -9.35 -4.24 -0.73
N PHE A 119 -8.46 -5.24 -0.59
CA PHE A 119 -8.78 -6.54 0.02
C PHE A 119 -7.66 -7.02 0.94
N ASP A 120 -8.03 -7.93 1.86
CA ASP A 120 -7.04 -8.77 2.53
C ASP A 120 -6.37 -9.76 1.55
N ASN A 121 -5.25 -10.37 1.96
CA ASN A 121 -4.44 -11.25 1.10
C ASN A 121 -5.19 -12.50 0.60
N LEU A 122 -6.29 -12.88 1.24
CA LEU A 122 -7.15 -14.00 0.83
C LEU A 122 -8.44 -13.53 0.13
N ARG A 123 -8.63 -12.22 -0.03
CA ARG A 123 -9.83 -11.60 -0.62
C ARG A 123 -11.13 -11.96 0.10
N ARG A 124 -11.07 -12.18 1.41
CA ARG A 124 -12.23 -12.49 2.25
C ARG A 124 -12.96 -11.25 2.73
N ARG A 125 -12.23 -10.13 2.90
CA ARG A 125 -12.75 -8.87 3.41
C ARG A 125 -12.30 -7.72 2.53
N GLN A 126 -13.16 -6.73 2.43
CA GLN A 126 -12.90 -5.48 1.72
C GLN A 126 -12.64 -4.35 2.72
N THR A 127 -11.83 -3.37 2.31
CA THR A 127 -11.60 -2.15 3.11
C THR A 127 -12.76 -1.15 3.00
N GLY A 128 -13.58 -1.28 1.94
CA GLY A 128 -14.60 -0.30 1.59
C GLY A 128 -14.14 0.75 0.56
N LEU A 129 -12.86 0.76 0.20
CA LEU A 129 -12.29 1.73 -0.75
C LEU A 129 -13.01 1.69 -2.12
N ASP A 130 -13.27 0.51 -2.67
CA ASP A 130 -13.96 0.38 -3.98
C ASP A 130 -15.32 1.08 -3.98
N GLY A 131 -16.13 0.84 -2.94
CA GLY A 131 -17.44 1.49 -2.79
C GLY A 131 -17.35 3.02 -2.70
N TYR A 132 -16.35 3.53 -1.98
CA TYR A 132 -16.11 4.96 -1.88
C TYR A 132 -15.71 5.57 -3.24
N LEU A 133 -14.77 4.97 -3.94
CA LEU A 133 -14.30 5.44 -5.26
C LEU A 133 -15.46 5.43 -6.29
N ARG A 134 -16.23 4.36 -6.33
CA ARG A 134 -17.41 4.27 -7.23
C ARG A 134 -18.46 5.31 -6.89
N GLY A 135 -18.71 5.56 -5.60
CA GLY A 135 -19.64 6.60 -5.14
C GLY A 135 -19.27 8.00 -5.63
N LEU A 136 -17.97 8.26 -5.84
CA LEU A 136 -17.44 9.51 -6.40
C LEU A 136 -17.38 9.52 -7.95
N GLY A 137 -17.65 8.39 -8.61
CA GLY A 137 -17.56 8.24 -10.07
C GLY A 137 -16.10 8.16 -10.57
N ILE A 138 -15.16 7.74 -9.69
CA ILE A 138 -13.75 7.57 -10.02
C ILE A 138 -13.60 6.26 -10.80
N GLY A 139 -12.92 6.33 -11.94
CA GLY A 139 -12.60 5.19 -12.78
C GLY A 139 -11.10 5.09 -13.12
N ARG A 140 -10.33 6.10 -12.75
CA ARG A 140 -8.87 6.14 -12.93
C ARG A 140 -8.18 6.39 -11.62
N LEU A 141 -7.07 5.70 -11.38
CA LEU A 141 -6.23 5.86 -10.19
C LEU A 141 -4.79 6.14 -10.61
N THR A 142 -4.22 7.21 -10.06
CA THR A 142 -2.78 7.32 -9.95
C THR A 142 -2.39 6.79 -8.57
N ILE A 143 -1.49 5.82 -8.52
CA ILE A 143 -1.08 5.17 -7.26
C ILE A 143 0.34 5.60 -6.93
N ALA A 144 0.54 6.02 -5.69
CA ALA A 144 1.81 6.43 -5.11
C ALA A 144 1.97 5.81 -3.73
N GLY A 145 3.18 5.73 -3.19
CA GLY A 145 3.40 5.27 -1.82
C GLY A 145 4.36 4.11 -1.70
N LEU A 146 4.23 3.32 -0.63
CA LEU A 146 5.17 2.29 -0.19
C LEU A 146 4.46 0.98 0.20
N ALA A 147 5.11 -0.18 0.10
CA ALA A 147 6.30 -0.38 -0.73
C ALA A 147 5.86 -0.79 -2.14
N ALA A 148 6.67 -0.39 -3.15
CA ALA A 148 6.35 -0.59 -4.57
C ALA A 148 6.04 -2.06 -4.91
N ASP A 149 6.81 -2.97 -4.34
CA ASP A 149 6.78 -4.42 -4.57
C ASP A 149 5.80 -5.19 -3.67
N TYR A 150 5.16 -4.51 -2.72
CA TYR A 150 4.13 -5.07 -1.83
C TYR A 150 2.83 -4.27 -1.91
N CYS A 151 2.58 -3.38 -0.99
CA CYS A 151 1.27 -2.73 -0.87
C CYS A 151 0.86 -1.99 -2.15
N VAL A 152 1.78 -1.32 -2.82
CA VAL A 152 1.51 -0.63 -4.09
C VAL A 152 1.20 -1.64 -5.20
N TYR A 153 2.04 -2.66 -5.38
CA TYR A 153 1.84 -3.69 -6.41
C TYR A 153 0.50 -4.42 -6.25
N TYR A 154 0.19 -4.92 -5.06
CA TYR A 154 -1.07 -5.63 -4.82
C TYR A 154 -2.29 -4.71 -4.95
N THR A 155 -2.16 -3.43 -4.58
CA THR A 155 -3.20 -2.43 -4.80
C THR A 155 -3.46 -2.21 -6.29
N ILE A 156 -2.40 -2.11 -7.12
CA ILE A 156 -2.54 -2.01 -8.58
C ILE A 156 -3.24 -3.23 -9.16
N LYS A 157 -2.83 -4.44 -8.77
CA LYS A 157 -3.47 -5.69 -9.25
C LYS A 157 -4.96 -5.74 -8.94
N ASP A 158 -5.32 -5.39 -7.72
CA ASP A 158 -6.73 -5.40 -7.33
C ASP A 158 -7.51 -4.27 -8.02
N ALA A 159 -6.95 -3.07 -8.17
CA ALA A 159 -7.57 -1.99 -8.91
C ALA A 159 -7.86 -2.39 -10.37
N LEU A 160 -6.87 -2.98 -11.05
CA LEU A 160 -7.03 -3.49 -12.42
C LEU A 160 -8.10 -4.58 -12.48
N SER A 161 -8.13 -5.53 -11.53
CA SER A 161 -9.13 -6.58 -11.45
C SER A 161 -10.56 -6.06 -11.22
N LEU A 162 -10.69 -4.89 -10.60
CA LEU A 162 -11.95 -4.18 -10.37
C LEU A 162 -12.35 -3.29 -11.54
N GLY A 163 -11.52 -3.19 -12.61
CA GLY A 163 -11.81 -2.43 -13.81
C GLY A 163 -11.39 -0.97 -13.77
N TYR A 164 -10.53 -0.56 -12.84
CA TYR A 164 -9.92 0.77 -12.86
C TYR A 164 -8.81 0.84 -13.93
N GLU A 165 -8.65 2.01 -14.55
CA GLU A 165 -7.42 2.39 -15.24
C GLU A 165 -6.40 2.85 -14.19
N VAL A 166 -5.17 2.36 -14.25
CA VAL A 166 -4.16 2.63 -13.24
C VAL A 166 -2.89 3.21 -13.84
N THR A 167 -2.43 4.31 -13.27
CA THR A 167 -1.10 4.90 -13.54
C THR A 167 -0.21 4.76 -12.30
N LEU A 168 1.02 4.32 -12.51
CA LEU A 168 2.09 4.32 -11.51
C LEU A 168 3.23 5.20 -12.01
N SER A 169 3.72 6.13 -11.19
CA SER A 169 4.96 6.86 -11.45
C SER A 169 6.07 6.34 -10.57
N GLU A 170 7.22 6.00 -11.17
CA GLU A 170 8.38 5.49 -10.43
C GLU A 170 8.96 6.52 -9.44
N ARG A 171 8.73 7.80 -9.70
CA ARG A 171 9.14 8.88 -8.77
C ARG A 171 8.35 8.89 -7.47
N LEU A 172 7.15 8.32 -7.47
CA LEU A 172 6.19 8.37 -6.37
C LEU A 172 6.16 7.09 -5.53
N THR A 173 7.12 6.18 -5.77
CA THR A 173 7.18 4.90 -5.04
C THR A 173 8.61 4.43 -4.86
N ARG A 174 8.84 3.51 -3.91
CA ARG A 174 10.14 2.82 -3.69
C ARG A 174 9.89 1.38 -3.28
N PRO A 175 10.69 0.41 -3.78
CA PRO A 175 10.57 -1.00 -3.41
C PRO A 175 11.45 -1.36 -2.20
N ILE A 176 11.09 -2.45 -1.53
CA ILE A 176 11.98 -3.18 -0.60
C ILE A 176 12.99 -3.99 -1.42
N SER A 177 12.51 -4.71 -2.45
CA SER A 177 13.31 -5.50 -3.37
C SER A 177 13.25 -4.91 -4.78
N PRO A 178 14.29 -4.21 -5.27
CA PRO A 178 14.31 -3.69 -6.63
C PRO A 178 14.14 -4.77 -7.70
N GLU A 179 14.71 -5.97 -7.48
CA GLU A 179 14.60 -7.08 -8.44
C GLU A 179 13.15 -7.58 -8.58
N ASP A 180 12.44 -7.73 -7.45
CA ASP A 180 11.04 -8.11 -7.46
C ASP A 180 10.19 -7.06 -8.15
N PHE A 181 10.45 -5.79 -7.87
CA PHE A 181 9.70 -4.69 -8.49
C PHE A 181 9.91 -4.66 -10.01
N GLU A 182 11.13 -4.87 -10.52
CA GLU A 182 11.38 -4.96 -11.96
C GLU A 182 10.61 -6.11 -12.62
N ARG A 183 10.52 -7.26 -11.96
CA ARG A 183 9.70 -8.39 -12.43
C ARG A 183 8.21 -8.01 -12.47
N GLN A 184 7.72 -7.39 -11.40
CA GLN A 184 6.32 -6.98 -11.25
C GLN A 184 5.93 -5.89 -12.25
N LYS A 185 6.80 -4.92 -12.56
CA LYS A 185 6.57 -3.92 -13.61
C LYS A 185 6.32 -4.57 -14.97
N ARG A 186 7.12 -5.59 -15.32
CA ARG A 186 6.91 -6.35 -16.58
C ARG A 186 5.57 -7.09 -16.59
N GLU A 187 5.17 -7.67 -15.46
CA GLU A 187 3.85 -8.32 -15.33
C GLU A 187 2.72 -7.29 -15.50
N LEU A 188 2.79 -6.16 -14.81
CA LEU A 188 1.76 -5.12 -14.87
C LEU A 188 1.67 -4.48 -16.27
N ALA A 189 2.79 -4.27 -16.95
CA ALA A 189 2.84 -3.67 -18.28
C ALA A 189 2.11 -4.51 -19.34
N ALA A 190 1.86 -5.79 -19.11
CA ALA A 190 1.04 -6.63 -19.97
C ALA A 190 -0.46 -6.30 -19.87
N HIS A 191 -0.91 -5.55 -18.87
CA HIS A 191 -2.33 -5.22 -18.71
C HIS A 191 -2.67 -3.90 -19.45
N PRO A 192 -3.70 -3.91 -20.35
CA PRO A 192 -3.99 -2.75 -21.23
C PRO A 192 -4.45 -1.49 -20.48
N ALA A 193 -4.95 -1.63 -19.25
CA ALA A 193 -5.39 -0.51 -18.42
C ALA A 193 -4.32 -0.03 -17.42
N PHE A 194 -3.08 -0.52 -17.55
CA PHE A 194 -1.95 -0.07 -16.73
C PHE A 194 -1.02 0.84 -17.51
N THR A 195 -0.59 1.92 -16.89
CA THR A 195 0.41 2.86 -17.44
C THR A 195 1.51 3.07 -16.41
N LEU A 196 2.76 2.87 -16.85
CA LEU A 196 3.94 3.23 -16.07
C LEU A 196 4.49 4.56 -16.61
N THR A 197 4.85 5.47 -15.71
CA THR A 197 5.50 6.74 -16.04
C THR A 197 6.76 6.93 -15.19
N ASP A 198 7.63 7.83 -15.65
CA ASP A 198 8.85 8.24 -14.92
C ASP A 198 8.51 9.02 -13.64
#